data_38588f7be51c72a1f2d0fd58ec954c69
#
_entry.id   38588f7be51c72a1f2d0fd58ec954c69
#
_cell.length_a   1.000
_cell.length_b   1.000
_cell.length_c   1.000
_cell.angle_alpha   90.00
_cell.angle_beta   90.00
_cell.angle_gamma   90.00
#
_symmetry.space_group_name_H-M   'P 1'
#
loop_
_entity.id
_entity.type
_entity.pdbx_description
1 polymer ?
#
loop_
_entity_poly.entity_id
_entity_poly.type
_entity_poly.pdbx_seq_one_letter_code
_entity_poly.pdbx_strand_id
1 'polypeptide(L)'
;MYKDKTDNTTIATTYHVPVLLGESVDGLNIKPDGIYVDVTFGGGGHSREILSRLTDGAHLYSFDQDADAERNIPDAGDSFTFVRSNFRYLKNWMRYYGVEHIDGLLADLGVSSHHFDDAERGFSFRFDAPLDMRMNKRAGRTAAEIVNTYDEERLADIFYVYGEMKNSRRIASALVKARQTAEIKTTKDFLAAVEPFFKREREKKDMARLFQALRIEVNHEMDALREMLLAASELLAPGGRLSVITYHSLEDRMVKNVMKSGNVEGKVQQDFFGRIETPFRLVNNKVILPSDQEQADNPRSRSAKLRIAEKK
;
A
#
# COMPACT_ATOMS: atom_id res chain seq x y z
N MET A 1 54.11 -10.05 -20.05
CA MET A 1 53.71 -9.21 -18.91
C MET A 1 52.32 -8.64 -19.22
N TYR A 2 51.28 -9.46 -19.01
CA TYR A 2 49.88 -9.10 -19.22
C TYR A 2 49.32 -8.59 -17.91
N LYS A 3 48.83 -7.37 -17.90
CA LYS A 3 48.07 -6.78 -16.76
C LYS A 3 46.61 -7.14 -16.92
N ASP A 4 46.14 -8.00 -16.03
CA ASP A 4 44.70 -8.20 -15.81
C ASP A 4 44.07 -6.92 -15.30
N LYS A 5 43.15 -6.39 -16.10
CA LYS A 5 42.18 -5.38 -15.63
C LYS A 5 40.96 -6.14 -15.12
N THR A 6 40.86 -6.33 -13.84
CA THR A 6 39.62 -6.69 -13.17
C THR A 6 38.67 -5.51 -13.22
N ASP A 7 37.74 -5.55 -14.17
CA ASP A 7 36.56 -4.67 -14.17
C ASP A 7 35.67 -5.02 -12.99
N ASN A 8 35.81 -4.25 -11.93
CA ASN A 8 34.88 -4.24 -10.83
C ASN A 8 33.65 -3.42 -11.27
N THR A 9 32.75 -4.05 -12.03
CA THR A 9 31.42 -3.47 -12.31
C THR A 9 30.56 -3.64 -11.07
N THR A 10 30.67 -2.69 -10.16
CA THR A 10 29.71 -2.51 -9.08
C THR A 10 28.37 -2.19 -9.74
N ILE A 11 27.48 -3.16 -9.82
CA ILE A 11 26.07 -2.94 -10.17
C ILE A 11 25.52 -2.06 -9.05
N ALA A 12 25.53 -0.75 -9.26
CA ALA A 12 24.78 0.17 -8.45
C ALA A 12 23.30 -0.19 -8.64
N THR A 13 22.75 -0.98 -7.73
CA THR A 13 21.31 -1.13 -7.59
C THR A 13 20.78 0.27 -7.32
N THR A 14 20.09 0.82 -8.30
CA THR A 14 19.41 2.11 -8.17
C THR A 14 18.32 1.94 -7.12
N TYR A 15 18.68 2.19 -5.87
CA TYR A 15 17.73 2.19 -4.75
C TYR A 15 16.72 3.30 -5.03
N HIS A 16 15.47 2.93 -5.26
CA HIS A 16 14.38 3.88 -5.34
C HIS A 16 14.31 4.65 -4.03
N VAL A 17 14.42 5.97 -4.10
CA VAL A 17 14.14 6.85 -2.96
C VAL A 17 12.67 6.66 -2.60
N PRO A 18 12.35 6.34 -1.33
CA PRO A 18 10.96 6.21 -0.90
C PRO A 18 10.18 7.51 -1.12
N VAL A 19 8.90 7.37 -1.45
CA VAL A 19 8.03 8.53 -1.73
C VAL A 19 7.80 9.33 -0.44
N LEU A 20 7.93 10.67 -0.52
CA LEU A 20 7.72 11.57 0.61
C LEU A 20 8.51 11.16 1.87
N LEU A 21 9.75 10.66 1.69
CA LEU A 21 10.56 10.08 2.77
C LEU A 21 10.71 11.03 3.94
N GLY A 22 11.16 12.26 3.69
CA GLY A 22 11.38 13.27 4.72
C GLY A 22 10.08 13.64 5.41
N GLU A 23 9.09 14.04 4.64
CA GLU A 23 7.79 14.54 5.14
C GLU A 23 7.03 13.48 5.94
N SER A 24 7.10 12.20 5.54
CA SER A 24 6.39 11.13 6.25
C SER A 24 7.05 10.78 7.57
N VAL A 25 8.37 10.74 7.63
CA VAL A 25 9.13 10.44 8.85
C VAL A 25 9.16 11.64 9.79
N ASP A 26 9.32 12.87 9.27
CA ASP A 26 9.18 14.10 10.07
C ASP A 26 7.78 14.20 10.69
N GLY A 27 6.77 13.75 9.96
CA GLY A 27 5.39 13.67 10.43
C GLY A 27 5.17 12.80 11.64
N LEU A 28 6.03 11.81 11.87
CA LEU A 28 5.99 10.97 13.07
C LEU A 28 6.41 11.71 14.34
N ASN A 29 7.14 12.82 14.22
CA ASN A 29 7.68 13.57 15.36
C ASN A 29 8.43 12.64 16.33
N ILE A 30 9.42 11.93 15.80
CA ILE A 30 10.10 10.82 16.48
C ILE A 30 10.68 11.24 17.82
N LYS A 31 10.30 10.49 18.86
CA LYS A 31 10.96 10.47 20.17
C LYS A 31 12.09 9.45 20.08
N PRO A 32 13.32 9.82 20.46
CA PRO A 32 14.48 8.94 20.25
C PRO A 32 14.41 7.58 20.95
N ASP A 33 13.67 7.46 22.04
CA ASP A 33 13.46 6.26 22.86
C ASP A 33 12.10 5.58 22.65
N GLY A 34 11.35 5.98 21.61
CA GLY A 34 9.98 5.52 21.35
C GLY A 34 9.88 4.17 20.63
N ILE A 35 8.66 3.65 20.57
CA ILE A 35 8.30 2.45 19.82
C ILE A 35 7.56 2.85 18.57
N TYR A 36 8.06 2.41 17.41
CA TYR A 36 7.52 2.75 16.09
C TYR A 36 7.14 1.51 15.29
N VAL A 37 6.21 1.72 14.37
CA VAL A 37 5.79 0.67 13.43
C VAL A 37 5.79 1.22 12.01
N ASP A 38 6.49 0.54 11.10
CA ASP A 38 6.36 0.70 9.65
C ASP A 38 5.58 -0.50 9.11
N VAL A 39 4.35 -0.29 8.67
CA VAL A 39 3.49 -1.40 8.23
C VAL A 39 3.70 -1.79 6.76
N THR A 40 4.64 -1.13 6.07
CA THR A 40 4.90 -1.26 4.62
C THR A 40 6.40 -1.25 4.33
N PHE A 41 7.13 -2.21 4.89
CA PHE A 41 8.59 -2.23 4.86
C PHE A 41 9.19 -2.16 3.44
N GLY A 42 8.73 -2.99 2.51
CA GLY A 42 9.17 -3.01 1.12
C GLY A 42 10.69 -3.06 0.94
N GLY A 43 11.26 -2.00 0.39
CA GLY A 43 12.71 -1.81 0.25
C GLY A 43 13.41 -1.34 1.53
N GLY A 44 12.68 -1.10 2.62
CA GLY A 44 13.20 -0.68 3.92
C GLY A 44 13.65 0.78 4.00
N GLY A 45 13.31 1.62 3.03
CA GLY A 45 13.79 3.00 3.00
C GLY A 45 13.23 3.86 4.14
N HIS A 46 11.92 3.85 4.36
CA HIS A 46 11.29 4.54 5.50
C HIS A 46 11.78 3.97 6.83
N SER A 47 11.86 2.65 6.94
CA SER A 47 12.36 1.98 8.15
C SER A 47 13.79 2.36 8.49
N ARG A 48 14.69 2.45 7.50
CA ARG A 48 16.07 2.92 7.72
C ARG A 48 16.13 4.37 8.20
N GLU A 49 15.30 5.23 7.62
CA GLU A 49 15.22 6.64 8.05
C GLU A 49 14.67 6.76 9.48
N ILE A 50 13.65 5.97 9.85
CA ILE A 50 13.17 5.93 11.24
C ILE A 50 14.27 5.46 12.17
N LEU A 51 14.94 4.33 11.87
CA LEU A 51 16.03 3.79 12.68
C LEU A 51 17.17 4.78 12.89
N SER A 52 17.51 5.58 11.88
CA SER A 52 18.59 6.59 12.00
C SER A 52 18.30 7.69 13.03
N ARG A 53 17.04 7.83 13.45
CA ARG A 53 16.58 8.83 14.42
C ARG A 53 16.32 8.25 15.81
N LEU A 54 16.44 6.92 15.96
CA LEU A 54 16.23 6.22 17.22
C LEU A 54 17.57 6.07 17.99
N THR A 55 17.45 5.95 19.31
CA THR A 55 18.57 5.70 20.21
C THR A 55 18.38 4.39 20.97
N ASP A 56 19.31 4.06 21.86
CA ASP A 56 19.24 2.88 22.71
C ASP A 56 17.95 2.86 23.54
N GLY A 57 17.29 1.69 23.53
CA GLY A 57 16.01 1.50 24.22
C GLY A 57 14.76 1.69 23.34
N ALA A 58 14.92 2.28 22.16
CA ALA A 58 13.84 2.37 21.15
C ALA A 58 13.67 1.07 20.38
N HIS A 59 12.51 0.92 19.73
CA HIS A 59 12.27 -0.25 18.87
C HIS A 59 11.43 0.09 17.65
N LEU A 60 11.80 -0.47 16.50
CA LEU A 60 11.03 -0.41 15.27
C LEU A 60 10.55 -1.81 14.87
N TYR A 61 9.24 -1.96 14.74
CA TYR A 61 8.60 -3.13 14.12
C TYR A 61 8.25 -2.81 12.67
N SER A 62 8.72 -3.63 11.71
CA SER A 62 8.43 -3.39 10.30
C SER A 62 7.74 -4.60 9.68
N PHE A 63 6.62 -4.34 9.00
CA PHE A 63 5.77 -5.37 8.42
C PHE A 63 5.91 -5.43 6.91
N ASP A 64 5.97 -6.64 6.39
CA ASP A 64 5.68 -6.92 4.98
C ASP A 64 5.13 -8.33 4.82
N GLN A 65 4.19 -8.52 3.90
CA GLN A 65 3.67 -9.84 3.57
C GLN A 65 4.44 -10.52 2.44
N ASP A 66 5.24 -9.75 1.67
CA ASP A 66 6.07 -10.29 0.60
C ASP A 66 7.38 -10.86 1.16
N ALA A 67 7.69 -12.09 0.76
CA ALA A 67 8.94 -12.74 1.14
C ALA A 67 10.17 -12.02 0.57
N ASP A 68 10.03 -11.36 -0.58
CA ASP A 68 11.15 -10.68 -1.22
C ASP A 68 11.64 -9.46 -0.41
N ALA A 69 10.79 -8.90 0.45
CA ALA A 69 11.15 -7.81 1.35
C ALA A 69 12.21 -8.21 2.40
N GLU A 70 12.27 -9.49 2.80
CA GLU A 70 13.23 -9.99 3.78
C GLU A 70 14.70 -9.71 3.40
N ARG A 71 14.99 -9.57 2.11
CA ARG A 71 16.35 -9.29 1.60
C ARG A 71 16.85 -7.89 1.95
N ASN A 72 15.94 -7.00 2.36
CA ASN A 72 16.21 -5.60 2.65
C ASN A 72 16.34 -5.31 4.15
N ILE A 73 16.23 -6.33 5.00
CA ILE A 73 16.32 -6.21 6.47
C ILE A 73 17.65 -5.56 6.84
N PRO A 74 17.63 -4.43 7.58
CA PRO A 74 18.85 -3.78 8.02
C PRO A 74 19.53 -4.57 9.17
N ASP A 75 20.83 -4.44 9.27
CA ASP A 75 21.58 -4.88 10.47
C ASP A 75 21.43 -3.80 11.55
N ALA A 76 20.38 -3.91 12.35
CA ALA A 76 20.05 -2.93 13.40
C ALA A 76 19.94 -3.57 14.81
N GLY A 77 20.45 -4.81 14.96
CA GLY A 77 20.46 -5.52 16.23
C GLY A 77 19.09 -5.60 16.90
N ASP A 78 19.08 -5.42 18.22
CA ASP A 78 17.86 -5.61 19.04
C ASP A 78 16.84 -4.46 18.90
N SER A 79 17.18 -3.37 18.22
CA SER A 79 16.26 -2.24 18.02
C SER A 79 15.29 -2.42 16.85
N PHE A 80 15.36 -3.54 16.13
CA PHE A 80 14.54 -3.79 14.94
C PHE A 80 13.94 -5.19 14.93
N THR A 81 12.66 -5.27 14.58
CA THR A 81 11.98 -6.56 14.33
C THR A 81 11.24 -6.52 13.01
N PHE A 82 11.63 -7.41 12.09
CA PHE A 82 10.87 -7.64 10.87
C PHE A 82 9.73 -8.65 11.13
N VAL A 83 8.52 -8.27 10.75
CA VAL A 83 7.32 -9.09 10.91
C VAL A 83 6.80 -9.48 9.53
N ARG A 84 7.04 -10.73 9.13
CA ARG A 84 6.53 -11.25 7.86
C ARG A 84 5.05 -11.55 7.95
N SER A 85 4.23 -10.52 7.83
CA SER A 85 2.78 -10.62 7.93
C SER A 85 2.08 -9.48 7.21
N ASN A 86 0.80 -9.70 6.89
CA ASN A 86 -0.06 -8.62 6.47
C ASN A 86 -0.35 -7.69 7.66
N PHE A 87 -0.29 -6.39 7.46
CA PHE A 87 -0.50 -5.37 8.48
C PHE A 87 -1.92 -5.36 9.07
N ARG A 88 -2.88 -6.05 8.47
CA ARG A 88 -4.20 -6.29 9.07
C ARG A 88 -4.13 -6.94 10.44
N TYR A 89 -3.07 -7.71 10.69
CA TYR A 89 -2.81 -8.38 11.97
C TYR A 89 -1.95 -7.56 12.93
N LEU A 90 -1.79 -6.26 12.70
CA LEU A 90 -0.99 -5.36 13.53
C LEU A 90 -1.25 -5.53 15.03
N LYS A 91 -2.51 -5.45 15.44
CA LYS A 91 -2.91 -5.59 16.86
C LYS A 91 -2.49 -6.95 17.46
N ASN A 92 -2.63 -8.03 16.68
CA ASN A 92 -2.26 -9.37 17.12
C ASN A 92 -0.74 -9.48 17.35
N TRP A 93 0.05 -8.94 16.43
CA TRP A 93 1.50 -8.97 16.54
C TRP A 93 2.02 -8.08 17.67
N MET A 94 1.49 -6.87 17.84
CA MET A 94 1.88 -6.01 18.96
C MET A 94 1.59 -6.69 20.28
N ARG A 95 0.43 -7.33 20.42
CA ARG A 95 0.11 -8.16 21.59
C ARG A 95 1.08 -9.33 21.79
N TYR A 96 1.48 -10.01 20.71
CA TYR A 96 2.44 -11.12 20.76
C TYR A 96 3.80 -10.66 21.29
N TYR A 97 4.25 -9.46 20.90
CA TYR A 97 5.50 -8.85 21.39
C TYR A 97 5.36 -8.15 22.75
N GLY A 98 4.19 -8.16 23.35
CA GLY A 98 3.95 -7.49 24.66
C GLY A 98 3.91 -5.97 24.55
N VAL A 99 3.69 -5.42 23.34
CA VAL A 99 3.60 -3.98 23.09
C VAL A 99 2.15 -3.53 23.26
N GLU A 100 1.89 -2.74 24.28
CA GLU A 100 0.55 -2.19 24.56
C GLU A 100 0.31 -0.86 23.83
N HIS A 101 1.36 -0.04 23.67
CA HIS A 101 1.31 1.27 23.02
C HIS A 101 2.50 1.49 22.11
N ILE A 102 2.28 2.28 21.05
CA ILE A 102 3.31 2.73 20.11
C ILE A 102 3.29 4.26 20.01
N ASP A 103 4.47 4.87 19.76
CA ASP A 103 4.62 6.32 19.64
C ASP A 103 4.35 6.81 18.22
N GLY A 104 4.45 5.94 17.22
CA GLY A 104 4.12 6.30 15.85
C GLY A 104 3.94 5.11 14.94
N LEU A 105 3.14 5.33 13.89
CA LEU A 105 2.91 4.37 12.82
C LEU A 105 3.04 5.05 11.47
N LEU A 106 3.86 4.46 10.59
CA LEU A 106 4.02 4.85 9.20
C LEU A 106 3.41 3.78 8.29
N ALA A 107 2.67 4.22 7.27
CA ALA A 107 2.19 3.36 6.19
C ALA A 107 2.44 4.05 4.85
N ASP A 108 3.20 3.40 3.95
CA ASP A 108 3.33 3.76 2.54
C ASP A 108 2.53 2.75 1.72
N LEU A 109 1.23 3.05 1.51
CA LEU A 109 0.28 2.10 0.95
C LEU A 109 0.52 1.83 -0.54
N GLY A 110 -0.10 0.78 -1.05
CA GLY A 110 -0.01 0.39 -2.45
C GLY A 110 0.94 -0.78 -2.67
N VAL A 111 1.62 -0.77 -3.79
CA VAL A 111 2.54 -1.84 -4.21
C VAL A 111 3.96 -1.32 -4.33
N SER A 112 4.92 -2.09 -3.88
CA SER A 112 6.32 -1.75 -4.05
C SER A 112 6.69 -1.67 -5.54
N SER A 113 7.70 -0.87 -5.85
CA SER A 113 8.24 -0.78 -7.22
C SER A 113 8.64 -2.16 -7.76
N HIS A 114 9.13 -3.04 -6.89
CA HIS A 114 9.48 -4.40 -7.22
C HIS A 114 8.32 -5.19 -7.85
N HIS A 115 7.10 -5.06 -7.33
CA HIS A 115 5.92 -5.74 -7.89
C HIS A 115 5.59 -5.32 -9.33
N PHE A 116 5.82 -4.03 -9.68
CA PHE A 116 5.59 -3.56 -11.04
C PHE A 116 6.73 -3.91 -12.00
N ASP A 117 7.94 -4.08 -11.48
CA ASP A 117 9.13 -4.34 -12.28
C ASP A 117 9.33 -5.85 -12.51
N ASP A 118 8.79 -6.70 -11.63
CA ASP A 118 8.72 -8.15 -11.84
C ASP A 118 7.57 -8.50 -12.80
N ALA A 119 7.94 -8.73 -14.07
CA ALA A 119 6.97 -9.05 -15.11
C ALA A 119 6.13 -10.29 -14.79
N GLU A 120 6.68 -11.28 -14.05
CA GLU A 120 5.98 -12.55 -13.77
C GLU A 120 4.88 -12.43 -12.69
N ARG A 121 4.80 -11.30 -12.00
CA ARG A 121 3.81 -11.05 -10.94
C ARG A 121 2.45 -10.59 -11.44
N GLY A 122 2.34 -10.15 -12.70
CA GLY A 122 1.07 -9.74 -13.32
C GLY A 122 0.48 -8.40 -12.83
N PHE A 123 1.23 -7.59 -12.08
CA PHE A 123 0.76 -6.27 -11.61
C PHE A 123 0.75 -5.19 -12.68
N SER A 124 1.44 -5.43 -13.80
CA SER A 124 1.58 -4.45 -14.88
C SER A 124 0.97 -4.96 -16.18
N PHE A 125 0.24 -4.11 -16.87
CA PHE A 125 -0.26 -4.38 -18.22
C PHE A 125 0.77 -4.10 -19.32
N ARG A 126 2.02 -3.79 -18.96
CA ARG A 126 3.10 -3.54 -19.93
C ARG A 126 3.70 -4.83 -20.50
N PHE A 127 3.55 -5.93 -19.77
CA PHE A 127 4.12 -7.22 -20.10
C PHE A 127 3.02 -8.26 -20.24
N ASP A 128 3.21 -9.22 -21.12
CA ASP A 128 2.37 -10.42 -21.14
C ASP A 128 2.91 -11.39 -20.09
N ALA A 129 2.14 -11.62 -19.05
CA ALA A 129 2.53 -12.33 -17.86
C ALA A 129 1.37 -13.10 -17.26
N PRO A 130 1.62 -14.11 -16.40
CA PRO A 130 0.55 -14.74 -15.61
C PRO A 130 -0.26 -13.68 -14.85
N LEU A 131 -1.58 -13.77 -14.91
CA LEU A 131 -2.48 -12.85 -14.23
C LEU A 131 -2.61 -13.24 -12.74
N ASP A 132 -1.52 -13.06 -11.96
CA ASP A 132 -1.45 -13.46 -10.55
C ASP A 132 -1.91 -12.33 -9.60
N MET A 133 -1.18 -11.24 -9.52
CA MET A 133 -1.39 -10.06 -8.66
C MET A 133 -1.35 -10.30 -7.15
N ARG A 134 -0.96 -11.46 -6.65
CA ARG A 134 -0.84 -11.71 -5.21
C ARG A 134 0.45 -11.07 -4.66
N MET A 135 0.33 -10.29 -3.61
CA MET A 135 1.49 -9.82 -2.83
C MET A 135 2.11 -10.97 -2.04
N ASN A 136 1.28 -11.83 -1.45
CA ASN A 136 1.72 -13.07 -0.81
C ASN A 136 1.44 -14.26 -1.73
N LYS A 137 2.48 -14.78 -2.40
CA LYS A 137 2.37 -15.93 -3.33
C LYS A 137 1.91 -17.25 -2.66
N ARG A 138 1.97 -17.34 -1.32
CA ARG A 138 1.63 -18.56 -0.58
C ARG A 138 0.16 -18.67 -0.21
N ALA A 139 -0.62 -17.62 -0.40
CA ALA A 139 -2.02 -17.58 0.03
C ALA A 139 -2.88 -16.78 -0.95
N GLY A 140 -4.18 -17.03 -0.88
CA GLY A 140 -5.18 -16.32 -1.64
C GLY A 140 -5.35 -16.81 -3.08
N ARG A 141 -6.35 -16.22 -3.76
CA ARG A 141 -6.65 -16.48 -5.17
C ARG A 141 -5.85 -15.54 -6.05
N THR A 142 -5.45 -16.02 -7.21
CA THR A 142 -4.87 -15.20 -8.27
C THR A 142 -5.95 -14.33 -8.93
N ALA A 143 -5.53 -13.26 -9.61
CA ALA A 143 -6.45 -12.48 -10.42
C ALA A 143 -7.07 -13.31 -11.56
N ALA A 144 -6.31 -14.27 -12.14
CA ALA A 144 -6.83 -15.23 -13.10
C ALA A 144 -7.97 -16.05 -12.51
N GLU A 145 -7.82 -16.62 -11.32
CA GLU A 145 -8.88 -17.37 -10.65
C GLU A 145 -10.11 -16.50 -10.39
N ILE A 146 -9.94 -15.24 -9.98
CA ILE A 146 -11.05 -14.31 -9.77
C ILE A 146 -11.83 -14.09 -11.06
N VAL A 147 -11.17 -13.74 -12.16
CA VAL A 147 -11.88 -13.45 -13.42
C VAL A 147 -12.52 -14.68 -14.05
N ASN A 148 -11.98 -15.88 -13.79
CA ASN A 148 -12.52 -17.12 -14.30
C ASN A 148 -13.63 -17.74 -13.44
N THR A 149 -13.69 -17.44 -12.11
CA THR A 149 -14.61 -18.13 -11.20
C THR A 149 -15.72 -17.26 -10.63
N TYR A 150 -15.51 -15.94 -10.49
CA TYR A 150 -16.54 -15.06 -9.95
C TYR A 150 -17.71 -14.91 -10.92
N ASP A 151 -18.93 -14.75 -10.37
CA ASP A 151 -20.10 -14.42 -11.17
C ASP A 151 -20.01 -13.00 -11.76
N GLU A 152 -20.89 -12.73 -12.74
CA GLU A 152 -20.88 -11.45 -13.47
C GLU A 152 -21.18 -10.27 -12.55
N GLU A 153 -22.08 -10.44 -11.59
CA GLU A 153 -22.48 -9.39 -10.67
C GLU A 153 -21.32 -8.99 -9.76
N ARG A 154 -20.65 -9.97 -9.17
CA ARG A 154 -19.48 -9.73 -8.32
C ARG A 154 -18.30 -9.09 -9.07
N LEU A 155 -18.04 -9.52 -10.31
CA LEU A 155 -17.04 -8.86 -11.16
C LEU A 155 -17.42 -7.41 -11.45
N ALA A 156 -18.70 -7.16 -11.76
CA ALA A 156 -19.19 -5.80 -11.98
C ALA A 156 -19.02 -4.91 -10.75
N ASP A 157 -19.28 -5.44 -9.56
CA ASP A 157 -19.13 -4.73 -8.29
C ASP A 157 -17.67 -4.38 -8.03
N ILE A 158 -16.74 -5.31 -8.23
CA ILE A 158 -15.29 -5.06 -8.08
C ILE A 158 -14.85 -3.90 -9.00
N PHE A 159 -15.21 -3.95 -10.28
CA PHE A 159 -14.83 -2.89 -11.22
C PHE A 159 -15.54 -1.57 -10.96
N TYR A 160 -16.75 -1.60 -10.42
CA TYR A 160 -17.47 -0.39 -10.04
C TYR A 160 -16.88 0.25 -8.78
N VAL A 161 -16.72 -0.53 -7.72
CA VAL A 161 -16.30 -0.05 -6.40
C VAL A 161 -14.81 0.27 -6.37
N TYR A 162 -13.97 -0.65 -6.83
CA TYR A 162 -12.51 -0.52 -6.73
C TYR A 162 -11.86 0.12 -7.97
N GLY A 163 -12.49 -0.05 -9.14
CA GLY A 163 -12.03 0.56 -10.39
C GLY A 163 -12.70 1.91 -10.70
N GLU A 164 -13.75 2.27 -9.98
CA GLU A 164 -14.59 3.47 -10.26
C GLU A 164 -15.06 3.51 -11.74
N MET A 165 -15.36 2.32 -12.32
CA MET A 165 -15.73 2.15 -13.71
C MET A 165 -17.25 2.21 -13.90
N LYS A 166 -17.74 3.26 -14.57
CA LYS A 166 -19.19 3.41 -14.84
C LYS A 166 -19.78 2.32 -15.77
N ASN A 167 -18.93 1.70 -16.60
CA ASN A 167 -19.30 0.63 -17.53
C ASN A 167 -18.94 -0.77 -17.00
N SER A 168 -18.80 -0.93 -15.69
CA SER A 168 -18.37 -2.16 -15.01
C SER A 168 -19.18 -3.40 -15.42
N ARG A 169 -20.52 -3.29 -15.53
CA ARG A 169 -21.39 -4.40 -15.95
C ARG A 169 -21.05 -4.90 -17.36
N ARG A 170 -20.77 -4.00 -18.30
CA ARG A 170 -20.38 -4.37 -19.67
C ARG A 170 -19.02 -5.06 -19.71
N ILE A 171 -18.09 -4.62 -18.90
CA ILE A 171 -16.75 -5.22 -18.73
C ILE A 171 -16.88 -6.61 -18.12
N ALA A 172 -17.66 -6.77 -17.05
CA ALA A 172 -17.92 -8.06 -16.42
C ALA A 172 -18.57 -9.06 -17.39
N SER A 173 -19.59 -8.63 -18.13
CA SER A 173 -20.25 -9.47 -19.15
C SER A 173 -19.27 -9.92 -20.24
N ALA A 174 -18.36 -9.04 -20.67
CA ALA A 174 -17.34 -9.39 -21.66
C ALA A 174 -16.36 -10.45 -21.14
N LEU A 175 -15.90 -10.33 -19.90
CA LEU A 175 -15.04 -11.32 -19.25
C LEU A 175 -15.73 -12.67 -19.11
N VAL A 176 -17.00 -12.67 -18.66
CA VAL A 176 -17.79 -13.90 -18.56
C VAL A 176 -17.97 -14.59 -19.91
N LYS A 177 -18.18 -13.83 -20.99
CA LYS A 177 -18.24 -14.37 -22.35
C LYS A 177 -16.89 -14.90 -22.82
N ALA A 178 -15.81 -14.14 -22.59
CA ALA A 178 -14.47 -14.52 -23.02
C ALA A 178 -14.02 -15.84 -22.38
N ARG A 179 -14.22 -16.00 -21.06
CA ARG A 179 -13.83 -17.23 -20.34
C ARG A 179 -14.62 -18.47 -20.73
N GLN A 180 -15.81 -18.33 -21.35
CA GLN A 180 -16.54 -19.47 -21.92
C GLN A 180 -15.86 -20.04 -23.17
N THR A 181 -15.08 -19.23 -23.89
CA THR A 181 -14.37 -19.64 -25.09
C THR A 181 -12.96 -20.15 -24.75
N ALA A 182 -12.25 -19.44 -23.89
CA ALA A 182 -10.91 -19.80 -23.42
C ALA A 182 -10.67 -19.24 -22.03
N GLU A 183 -9.96 -19.99 -21.19
CA GLU A 183 -9.55 -19.55 -19.87
C GLU A 183 -8.64 -18.31 -19.95
N ILE A 184 -8.91 -17.28 -19.15
CA ILE A 184 -8.12 -16.05 -19.06
C ILE A 184 -6.95 -16.32 -18.11
N LYS A 185 -5.73 -16.47 -18.66
CA LYS A 185 -4.54 -16.85 -17.89
C LYS A 185 -3.53 -15.73 -17.74
N THR A 186 -3.45 -14.87 -18.74
CA THR A 186 -2.42 -13.84 -18.82
C THR A 186 -3.02 -12.45 -18.79
N THR A 187 -2.16 -11.47 -18.55
CA THR A 187 -2.51 -10.05 -18.66
C THR A 187 -3.02 -9.69 -20.05
N LYS A 188 -2.45 -10.31 -21.09
CA LYS A 188 -2.89 -10.12 -22.48
C LYS A 188 -4.26 -10.69 -22.75
N ASP A 189 -4.57 -11.90 -22.26
CA ASP A 189 -5.91 -12.51 -22.38
C ASP A 189 -6.97 -11.60 -21.73
N PHE A 190 -6.66 -11.10 -20.52
CA PHE A 190 -7.54 -10.18 -19.82
C PHE A 190 -7.78 -8.89 -20.61
N LEU A 191 -6.72 -8.26 -21.10
CA LEU A 191 -6.81 -7.03 -21.90
C LEU A 191 -7.59 -7.25 -23.19
N ALA A 192 -7.35 -8.34 -23.92
CA ALA A 192 -8.08 -8.65 -25.15
C ALA A 192 -9.59 -8.74 -24.95
N ALA A 193 -10.04 -9.21 -23.78
CA ALA A 193 -11.45 -9.29 -23.45
C ALA A 193 -12.08 -7.94 -23.14
N VAL A 194 -11.32 -6.95 -22.61
CA VAL A 194 -11.87 -5.69 -22.08
C VAL A 194 -11.53 -4.46 -22.91
N GLU A 195 -10.47 -4.49 -23.70
CA GLU A 195 -9.98 -3.39 -24.54
C GLU A 195 -11.08 -2.77 -25.43
N PRO A 196 -12.01 -3.54 -26.06
CA PRO A 196 -13.07 -2.97 -26.89
C PRO A 196 -14.01 -2.01 -26.16
N PHE A 197 -13.99 -1.97 -24.83
CA PHE A 197 -14.85 -1.13 -24.00
C PHE A 197 -14.19 0.19 -23.60
N PHE A 198 -12.94 0.42 -23.99
CA PHE A 198 -12.19 1.64 -23.68
C PHE A 198 -12.25 2.64 -24.83
N LYS A 199 -12.27 3.91 -24.46
CA LYS A 199 -12.03 4.98 -25.44
C LYS A 199 -10.51 5.14 -25.61
N ARG A 200 -10.05 5.21 -26.84
CA ARG A 200 -8.63 5.35 -27.21
C ARG A 200 -7.89 6.41 -26.38
N GLU A 201 -8.55 7.53 -26.09
CA GLU A 201 -7.97 8.66 -25.32
C GLU A 201 -7.80 8.35 -23.82
N ARG A 202 -8.52 7.35 -23.29
CA ARG A 202 -8.55 7.00 -21.87
C ARG A 202 -8.07 5.57 -21.58
N GLU A 203 -7.71 4.85 -22.58
CA GLU A 203 -7.39 3.41 -22.54
C GLU A 203 -6.40 3.07 -21.42
N LYS A 204 -5.22 3.73 -21.40
CA LYS A 204 -4.21 3.49 -20.34
C LYS A 204 -4.74 3.75 -18.94
N LYS A 205 -5.58 4.78 -18.79
CA LYS A 205 -6.17 5.13 -17.49
C LYS A 205 -7.22 4.10 -17.05
N ASP A 206 -8.02 3.64 -17.99
CA ASP A 206 -9.08 2.67 -17.72
C ASP A 206 -8.46 1.29 -17.46
N MET A 207 -7.42 0.89 -18.19
CA MET A 207 -6.63 -0.31 -17.88
C MET A 207 -6.01 -0.25 -16.49
N ALA A 208 -5.37 0.84 -16.12
CA ALA A 208 -4.80 1.01 -14.79
C ALA A 208 -5.85 0.84 -13.67
N ARG A 209 -7.08 1.34 -13.89
CA ARG A 209 -8.19 1.19 -12.94
C ARG A 209 -8.68 -0.25 -12.82
N LEU A 210 -8.71 -0.99 -13.91
CA LEU A 210 -9.10 -2.40 -13.87
C LEU A 210 -8.05 -3.25 -13.16
N PHE A 211 -6.77 -3.01 -13.44
CA PHE A 211 -5.67 -3.67 -12.73
C PHE A 211 -5.69 -3.33 -11.24
N GLN A 212 -5.92 -2.06 -10.89
CA GLN A 212 -6.14 -1.64 -9.50
C GLN A 212 -7.30 -2.39 -8.85
N ALA A 213 -8.43 -2.51 -9.53
CA ALA A 213 -9.61 -3.18 -8.99
C ALA A 213 -9.36 -4.67 -8.69
N LEU A 214 -8.73 -5.39 -9.62
CA LEU A 214 -8.35 -6.78 -9.41
C LEU A 214 -7.32 -6.92 -8.29
N ARG A 215 -6.32 -6.07 -8.25
CA ARG A 215 -5.28 -6.07 -7.22
C ARG A 215 -5.87 -5.90 -5.83
N ILE A 216 -6.76 -4.93 -5.67
CA ILE A 216 -7.45 -4.66 -4.41
C ILE A 216 -8.25 -5.89 -3.96
N GLU A 217 -8.98 -6.54 -4.87
CA GLU A 217 -9.75 -7.75 -4.55
C GLU A 217 -8.84 -8.94 -4.21
N VAL A 218 -7.80 -9.19 -5.00
CA VAL A 218 -6.84 -10.30 -4.79
C VAL A 218 -6.18 -10.20 -3.42
N ASN A 219 -5.79 -9.00 -3.00
CA ASN A 219 -5.01 -8.79 -1.78
C ASN A 219 -5.86 -8.30 -0.59
N HIS A 220 -7.19 -8.14 -0.78
CA HIS A 220 -8.10 -7.62 0.25
C HIS A 220 -7.60 -6.30 0.85
N GLU A 221 -7.07 -5.40 0.00
CA GLU A 221 -6.34 -4.20 0.43
C GLU A 221 -7.20 -3.26 1.27
N MET A 222 -8.48 -3.10 0.92
CA MET A 222 -9.37 -2.20 1.64
C MET A 222 -9.75 -2.74 3.03
N ASP A 223 -9.91 -4.07 3.16
CA ASP A 223 -10.16 -4.70 4.47
C ASP A 223 -8.92 -4.61 5.37
N ALA A 224 -7.75 -4.89 4.79
CA ALA A 224 -6.48 -4.79 5.51
C ALA A 224 -6.23 -3.35 6.01
N LEU A 225 -6.46 -2.35 5.15
CA LEU A 225 -6.34 -0.93 5.52
C LEU A 225 -7.30 -0.57 6.64
N ARG A 226 -8.55 -0.99 6.55
CA ARG A 226 -9.56 -0.76 7.61
C ARG A 226 -9.10 -1.31 8.95
N GLU A 227 -8.68 -2.59 8.97
CA GLU A 227 -8.24 -3.27 10.18
C GLU A 227 -6.99 -2.61 10.78
N MET A 228 -6.03 -2.22 9.95
CA MET A 228 -4.83 -1.50 10.37
C MET A 228 -5.16 -0.12 10.98
N LEU A 229 -6.02 0.67 10.35
CA LEU A 229 -6.40 2.00 10.86
C LEU A 229 -7.13 1.92 12.20
N LEU A 230 -8.00 0.92 12.39
CA LEU A 230 -8.67 0.67 13.66
C LEU A 230 -7.66 0.24 14.73
N ALA A 231 -6.75 -0.67 14.40
CA ALA A 231 -5.69 -1.09 15.30
C ALA A 231 -4.76 0.08 15.68
N ALA A 232 -4.37 0.92 14.72
CA ALA A 232 -3.59 2.12 14.98
C ALA A 232 -4.29 3.10 15.93
N SER A 233 -5.62 3.25 15.78
CA SER A 233 -6.43 4.09 16.66
C SER A 233 -6.43 3.63 18.11
N GLU A 234 -6.26 2.32 18.37
CA GLU A 234 -6.18 1.75 19.70
C GLU A 234 -4.75 1.74 20.25
N LEU A 235 -3.76 1.41 19.42
CA LEU A 235 -2.38 1.19 19.86
C LEU A 235 -1.59 2.48 20.04
N LEU A 236 -1.91 3.55 19.29
CA LEU A 236 -1.18 4.81 19.43
C LEU A 236 -1.39 5.40 20.83
N ALA A 237 -0.29 5.70 21.52
CA ALA A 237 -0.28 6.45 22.75
C ALA A 237 -0.79 7.90 22.52
N PRO A 238 -1.34 8.56 23.55
CA PRO A 238 -1.62 10.00 23.45
C PRO A 238 -0.38 10.80 22.99
N GLY A 239 -0.54 11.65 21.97
CA GLY A 239 0.55 12.37 21.31
C GLY A 239 1.31 11.56 20.26
N GLY A 240 1.04 10.25 20.13
CA GLY A 240 1.58 9.41 19.07
C GLY A 240 1.06 9.80 17.69
N ARG A 241 1.82 9.53 16.64
CA ARG A 241 1.54 10.01 15.28
C ARG A 241 1.22 8.86 14.32
N LEU A 242 0.19 9.10 13.49
CA LEU A 242 -0.18 8.26 12.36
C LEU A 242 0.19 9.00 11.06
N SER A 243 1.13 8.47 10.30
CA SER A 243 1.63 9.02 9.03
C SER A 243 1.32 8.04 7.90
N VAL A 244 0.44 8.43 6.95
CA VAL A 244 -0.06 7.52 5.91
C VAL A 244 0.04 8.16 4.54
N ILE A 245 0.75 7.47 3.64
CA ILE A 245 0.84 7.78 2.22
C ILE A 245 -0.15 6.88 1.48
N THR A 246 -0.96 7.47 0.61
CA THR A 246 -1.97 6.79 -0.21
C THR A 246 -1.78 7.10 -1.69
N TYR A 247 -2.19 6.21 -2.60
CA TYR A 247 -1.98 6.37 -4.04
C TYR A 247 -3.27 6.41 -4.86
N HIS A 248 -4.41 6.07 -4.26
CA HIS A 248 -5.71 6.17 -4.93
C HIS A 248 -6.81 6.71 -4.01
N SER A 249 -7.92 7.10 -4.65
CA SER A 249 -9.05 7.78 -4.01
C SER A 249 -9.69 6.99 -2.86
N LEU A 250 -9.74 5.68 -2.96
CA LEU A 250 -10.38 4.82 -1.95
C LEU A 250 -9.58 4.80 -0.65
N GLU A 251 -8.26 4.59 -0.75
CA GLU A 251 -7.35 4.69 0.41
C GLU A 251 -7.42 6.07 1.05
N ASP A 252 -7.23 7.13 0.26
CA ASP A 252 -7.22 8.51 0.75
C ASP A 252 -8.52 8.88 1.46
N ARG A 253 -9.65 8.39 0.95
CA ARG A 253 -10.97 8.61 1.57
C ARG A 253 -11.06 7.91 2.92
N MET A 254 -10.67 6.64 3.01
CA MET A 254 -10.74 5.87 4.25
C MET A 254 -9.81 6.45 5.33
N VAL A 255 -8.56 6.75 4.99
CA VAL A 255 -7.59 7.39 5.90
C VAL A 255 -8.11 8.74 6.39
N LYS A 256 -8.57 9.60 5.47
CA LYS A 256 -9.17 10.89 5.82
C LYS A 256 -10.36 10.74 6.77
N ASN A 257 -11.24 9.77 6.51
CA ASN A 257 -12.43 9.54 7.34
C ASN A 257 -12.03 9.14 8.77
N VAL A 258 -11.13 8.16 8.93
CA VAL A 258 -10.67 7.72 10.25
C VAL A 258 -10.00 8.87 11.01
N MET A 259 -9.11 9.62 10.35
CA MET A 259 -8.41 10.74 11.00
C MET A 259 -9.34 11.90 11.39
N LYS A 260 -10.43 12.13 10.63
CA LYS A 260 -11.36 13.25 10.89
C LYS A 260 -12.52 12.88 11.80
N SER A 261 -13.07 11.68 11.65
CA SER A 261 -14.31 11.27 12.31
C SER A 261 -14.20 10.00 13.15
N GLY A 262 -13.00 9.42 13.24
CA GLY A 262 -12.73 8.22 14.05
C GLY A 262 -13.32 6.93 13.49
N ASN A 263 -13.92 6.96 12.28
CA ASN A 263 -14.51 5.78 11.64
C ASN A 263 -14.30 5.79 10.13
N VAL A 264 -14.37 4.61 9.52
CA VAL A 264 -14.10 4.42 8.08
C VAL A 264 -15.19 5.00 7.18
N GLU A 265 -16.42 5.08 7.68
CA GLU A 265 -17.58 5.62 6.96
C GLU A 265 -17.55 7.15 6.85
N GLY A 266 -16.75 7.82 7.67
CA GLY A 266 -16.68 9.29 7.74
C GLY A 266 -17.92 9.93 8.40
N LYS A 267 -18.66 9.13 9.21
CA LYS A 267 -19.80 9.63 9.97
C LYS A 267 -19.31 10.46 11.15
N VAL A 268 -19.69 11.72 11.17
CA VAL A 268 -19.34 12.62 12.28
C VAL A 268 -20.25 12.32 13.46
N GLN A 269 -19.64 11.96 14.59
CA GLN A 269 -20.30 11.89 15.90
C GLN A 269 -19.91 13.13 16.67
N GLN A 270 -20.90 13.76 17.34
CA GLN A 270 -20.68 14.95 18.15
C GLN A 270 -21.17 14.69 19.57
N ASP A 271 -20.43 15.23 20.53
CA ASP A 271 -20.89 15.30 21.91
C ASP A 271 -22.04 16.31 22.06
N PHE A 272 -22.58 16.41 23.27
CA PHE A 272 -23.68 17.36 23.60
C PHE A 272 -23.32 18.82 23.31
N PHE A 273 -22.03 19.15 23.27
CA PHE A 273 -21.52 20.50 22.98
C PHE A 273 -21.19 20.73 21.50
N GLY A 274 -21.47 19.77 20.62
CA GLY A 274 -21.17 19.84 19.18
C GLY A 274 -19.70 19.58 18.82
N ARG A 275 -18.89 19.07 19.75
CA ARG A 275 -17.50 18.71 19.47
C ARG A 275 -17.44 17.35 18.78
N ILE A 276 -16.64 17.27 17.73
CA ILE A 276 -16.46 16.01 16.99
C ILE A 276 -15.70 15.01 17.86
N GLU A 277 -16.32 13.85 18.10
CA GLU A 277 -15.69 12.71 18.74
C GLU A 277 -14.81 11.99 17.73
N THR A 278 -13.52 12.21 17.84
CA THR A 278 -12.50 11.51 17.05
C THR A 278 -11.27 11.26 17.92
N PRO A 279 -10.63 10.10 17.79
CA PRO A 279 -9.40 9.79 18.53
C PRO A 279 -8.19 10.60 18.05
N PHE A 280 -8.34 11.35 16.94
CA PHE A 280 -7.24 12.04 16.31
C PHE A 280 -7.43 13.55 16.21
N ARG A 281 -6.30 14.27 16.20
CA ARG A 281 -6.15 15.66 15.79
C ARG A 281 -5.32 15.69 14.52
N LEU A 282 -5.81 16.32 13.44
CA LEU A 282 -5.03 16.48 12.22
C LEU A 282 -3.81 17.36 12.49
N VAL A 283 -2.63 16.92 12.07
CA VAL A 283 -1.39 17.70 12.14
C VAL A 283 -1.37 18.74 11.03
N ASN A 284 -1.85 18.36 9.85
CA ASN A 284 -1.97 19.23 8.69
C ASN A 284 -3.41 19.17 8.14
N ASN A 285 -3.99 20.34 7.86
CA ASN A 285 -5.35 20.42 7.30
C ASN A 285 -5.38 20.08 5.80
N LYS A 286 -4.29 20.37 5.09
CA LYS A 286 -4.12 20.07 3.67
C LYS A 286 -3.26 18.81 3.53
N VAL A 287 -3.59 17.99 2.54
CA VAL A 287 -2.77 16.85 2.16
C VAL A 287 -1.39 17.35 1.69
N ILE A 288 -0.34 16.63 2.05
CA ILE A 288 1.02 16.86 1.56
C ILE A 288 1.17 16.06 0.26
N LEU A 289 1.67 16.70 -0.77
CA LEU A 289 1.91 16.12 -2.09
C LEU A 289 3.41 16.11 -2.38
N PRO A 290 3.91 15.17 -3.18
CA PRO A 290 5.29 15.18 -3.64
C PRO A 290 5.62 16.47 -4.40
N SER A 291 6.84 16.96 -4.23
CA SER A 291 7.34 18.11 -4.98
C SER A 291 7.41 17.83 -6.49
N ASP A 292 7.45 18.87 -7.30
CA ASP A 292 7.62 18.73 -8.75
C ASP A 292 8.93 18.01 -9.10
N GLN A 293 9.99 18.26 -8.31
CA GLN A 293 11.26 17.57 -8.47
C GLN A 293 11.13 16.07 -8.17
N GLU A 294 10.49 15.69 -7.05
CA GLU A 294 10.26 14.30 -6.70
C GLU A 294 9.42 13.58 -7.77
N GLN A 295 8.39 14.25 -8.31
CA GLN A 295 7.57 13.68 -9.39
C GLN A 295 8.34 13.53 -10.71
N ALA A 296 9.33 14.35 -10.96
CA ALA A 296 10.21 14.24 -12.13
C ALA A 296 11.17 13.05 -11.96
N ASP A 297 11.78 12.92 -10.78
CA ASP A 297 12.75 11.86 -10.47
C ASP A 297 12.06 10.50 -10.24
N ASN A 298 10.88 10.50 -9.62
CA ASN A 298 10.06 9.31 -9.36
C ASN A 298 8.61 9.51 -9.87
N PRO A 299 8.30 9.21 -11.13
CA PRO A 299 6.95 9.37 -11.68
C PRO A 299 5.85 8.59 -10.95
N ARG A 300 6.21 7.56 -10.16
CA ARG A 300 5.27 6.77 -9.35
C ARG A 300 4.73 7.57 -8.16
N SER A 301 5.47 8.57 -7.68
CA SER A 301 5.05 9.47 -6.61
C SER A 301 3.87 10.38 -6.98
N ARG A 302 3.63 10.60 -8.28
CA ARG A 302 2.64 11.59 -8.79
C ARG A 302 1.25 11.48 -8.17
N SER A 303 0.82 10.27 -7.79
CA SER A 303 -0.49 10.04 -7.17
C SER A 303 -0.46 10.04 -5.66
N ALA A 304 0.72 10.13 -5.06
CA ALA A 304 0.91 10.04 -3.62
C ALA A 304 0.27 11.21 -2.88
N LYS A 305 -0.30 10.90 -1.72
CA LYS A 305 -0.93 11.85 -0.80
C LYS A 305 -0.60 11.45 0.62
N LEU A 306 0.12 12.29 1.33
CA LEU A 306 0.45 12.07 2.73
C LEU A 306 -0.53 12.78 3.65
N ARG A 307 -1.04 12.04 4.63
CA ARG A 307 -1.84 12.57 5.75
C ARG A 307 -1.21 12.19 7.07
N ILE A 308 -1.22 13.16 7.99
CA ILE A 308 -0.64 12.99 9.32
C ILE A 308 -1.69 13.41 10.36
N ALA A 309 -1.85 12.56 11.37
CA ALA A 309 -2.70 12.83 12.51
C ALA A 309 -2.00 12.43 13.82
N GLU A 310 -2.37 13.12 14.89
CA GLU A 310 -1.88 12.87 16.25
C GLU A 310 -2.99 12.28 17.10
N LYS A 311 -2.70 11.26 17.86
CA LYS A 311 -3.61 10.68 18.85
C LYS A 311 -3.87 11.71 19.98
N LYS A 312 -5.15 11.88 20.34
CA LYS A 312 -5.57 12.74 21.47
C LYS A 312 -5.30 12.07 22.81
#